data_3f8ae671436e42762f08c069f92a6528
#
_entry.id   3f8ae671436e42762f08c069f92a6528
#
_cell.length_a   1.000
_cell.length_b   1.000
_cell.length_c   1.000
_cell.angle_alpha   90.00
_cell.angle_beta   90.00
_cell.angle_gamma   90.00
#
_symmetry.space_group_name_H-M   'P 1'
#
loop_
_entity.id
_entity.type
_entity.pdbx_description
1 polymer ?
#
loop_
_entity_poly.entity_id
_entity_poly.type
_entity_poly.pdbx_seq_one_letter_code
_entity_poly.pdbx_strand_id
1 'polypeptide(L)'
;NKLAFLNATGSGKTLLLHVNIKQYLHYFQNGKKDAYPDKIILLTPNEGLSRQHLEELKLSGFDFCHLFTKNRGDLFKGTIEIIDINKLGDEMGDKTVAVEAFEGNSLVLVDEGHRGTGTAAGAWMSRREALVRGGFAFEYSATFGQAVAKGLTVLKAEEELIKKKAKVLFDTTNLRRLDDAQKQQLTLTGEDKRKARTMATREIYAKSILFDYSYKFFYEDGYGKESLILNLKDEDYTQEDTARQYFTACLLSFYQQQYLWLTNRDKLTDFNLEKPLWVFVGNTVSGEDSDILNVLKFL
;
A
#
# COMPACT_ATOMS: atom_id res chain seq x y z
N ASN A 1 -17.82 0.78 -9.04
CA ASN A 1 -17.29 1.74 -10.01
C ASN A 1 -15.91 2.24 -9.55
N LYS A 2 -14.83 1.59 -10.03
CA LYS A 2 -13.46 1.99 -9.69
C LYS A 2 -12.49 1.75 -10.83
N LEU A 3 -11.45 2.58 -10.90
CA LEU A 3 -10.24 2.37 -11.70
C LEU A 3 -9.02 2.30 -10.79
N ALA A 4 -8.09 1.43 -11.12
CA ALA A 4 -6.86 1.24 -10.37
C ALA A 4 -5.63 1.49 -11.23
N PHE A 5 -4.63 2.11 -10.63
CA PHE A 5 -3.35 2.46 -11.25
C PHE A 5 -2.23 1.78 -10.46
N LEU A 6 -1.59 0.82 -11.09
CA LEU A 6 -0.43 0.15 -10.53
C LEU A 6 0.82 0.95 -10.92
N ASN A 7 1.36 1.68 -9.96
CA ASN A 7 2.49 2.58 -10.17
C ASN A 7 3.61 2.30 -9.19
N ALA A 8 4.83 2.19 -9.67
CA ALA A 8 6.00 2.07 -8.82
C ALA A 8 6.14 3.25 -7.85
N THR A 9 6.78 3.03 -6.71
CA THR A 9 7.15 4.13 -5.80
C THR A 9 8.13 5.06 -6.52
N GLY A 10 7.89 6.36 -6.47
CA GLY A 10 8.71 7.36 -7.18
C GLY A 10 8.32 7.58 -8.64
N SER A 11 7.32 6.88 -9.20
CA SER A 11 6.88 7.02 -10.59
C SER A 11 5.89 8.16 -10.85
N GLY A 12 5.69 9.07 -9.90
CA GLY A 12 4.79 10.21 -10.06
C GLY A 12 3.31 9.91 -9.73
N LYS A 13 3.01 8.93 -8.88
CA LYS A 13 1.64 8.60 -8.46
C LYS A 13 0.82 9.83 -8.06
N THR A 14 1.38 10.70 -7.23
CA THR A 14 0.70 11.92 -6.74
C THR A 14 0.33 12.86 -7.87
N LEU A 15 1.22 13.05 -8.83
CA LEU A 15 0.94 13.89 -10.00
C LEU A 15 -0.18 13.29 -10.86
N LEU A 16 -0.15 11.98 -11.07
CA LEU A 16 -1.20 11.26 -11.80
C LEU A 16 -2.56 11.39 -11.08
N LEU A 17 -2.57 11.30 -9.75
CA LEU A 17 -3.76 11.54 -8.92
C LEU A 17 -4.33 12.94 -9.17
N HIS A 18 -3.49 13.98 -9.18
CA HIS A 18 -3.91 15.35 -9.43
C HIS A 18 -4.49 15.53 -10.85
N VAL A 19 -3.85 14.92 -11.85
CA VAL A 19 -4.36 14.92 -13.23
C VAL A 19 -5.72 14.24 -13.31
N ASN A 20 -5.89 13.09 -12.66
CA ASN A 20 -7.15 12.36 -12.65
C ASN A 20 -8.29 13.14 -11.98
N ILE A 21 -8.03 13.92 -10.94
CA ILE A 21 -9.03 14.82 -10.36
C ILE A 21 -9.47 15.85 -11.41
N LYS A 22 -8.52 16.53 -12.06
CA LYS A 22 -8.83 17.55 -13.08
C LYS A 22 -9.59 16.97 -14.26
N GLN A 23 -9.18 15.79 -14.75
CA GLN A 23 -9.87 15.11 -15.85
C GLN A 23 -11.29 14.69 -15.45
N TYR A 24 -11.44 14.09 -14.26
CA TYR A 24 -12.77 13.67 -13.80
C TYR A 24 -13.72 14.87 -13.70
N LEU A 25 -13.29 15.95 -13.10
CA LEU A 25 -14.09 17.16 -12.99
C LEU A 25 -14.44 17.75 -14.37
N HIS A 26 -13.47 17.79 -15.29
CA HIS A 26 -13.70 18.27 -16.66
C HIS A 26 -14.78 17.45 -17.37
N TYR A 27 -14.68 16.13 -17.37
CA TYR A 27 -15.67 15.28 -18.03
C TYR A 27 -17.01 15.24 -17.30
N PHE A 28 -17.00 15.33 -15.99
CA PHE A 28 -18.22 15.37 -15.18
C PHE A 28 -19.04 16.66 -15.48
N GLN A 29 -18.38 17.79 -15.58
CA GLN A 29 -18.97 19.08 -15.92
C GLN A 29 -19.46 19.13 -17.35
N ASN A 30 -18.74 18.55 -18.30
CA ASN A 30 -19.16 18.48 -19.72
C ASN A 30 -20.43 17.64 -19.91
N GLY A 31 -20.69 16.68 -19.01
CA GLY A 31 -21.93 15.89 -19.02
C GLY A 31 -23.14 16.62 -18.42
N LYS A 32 -22.89 17.50 -17.45
CA LYS A 32 -23.93 18.31 -16.79
C LYS A 32 -23.34 19.67 -16.45
N LYS A 33 -23.85 20.75 -17.08
CA LYS A 33 -23.39 22.12 -16.82
C LYS A 33 -23.40 22.40 -15.32
N ASP A 34 -22.28 22.90 -14.81
CA ASP A 34 -22.08 23.28 -13.39
C ASP A 34 -22.25 22.14 -12.36
N ALA A 35 -22.14 20.88 -12.81
CA ALA A 35 -22.20 19.75 -11.91
C ALA A 35 -20.82 19.47 -11.27
N TYR A 36 -20.85 19.20 -9.99
CA TYR A 36 -19.71 18.70 -9.23
C TYR A 36 -20.12 17.42 -8.49
N PRO A 37 -19.19 16.49 -8.22
CA PRO A 37 -19.48 15.44 -7.27
C PRO A 37 -19.87 16.07 -5.92
N ASP A 38 -20.70 15.40 -5.15
CA ASP A 38 -21.14 15.91 -3.85
C ASP A 38 -19.94 16.11 -2.92
N LYS A 39 -18.97 15.19 -2.98
CA LYS A 39 -17.71 15.27 -2.22
C LYS A 39 -16.56 14.74 -3.07
N ILE A 40 -15.38 15.30 -2.85
CA ILE A 40 -14.10 14.76 -3.36
C ILE A 40 -13.28 14.37 -2.14
N ILE A 41 -13.00 13.09 -2.00
CA ILE A 41 -12.35 12.52 -0.81
C ILE A 41 -11.02 11.91 -1.22
N LEU A 42 -9.93 12.34 -0.60
CA LEU A 42 -8.63 11.71 -0.72
C LEU A 42 -8.32 10.92 0.55
N LEU A 43 -8.34 9.61 0.44
CA LEU A 43 -7.97 8.70 1.52
C LEU A 43 -6.47 8.45 1.54
N THR A 44 -5.87 8.61 2.71
CA THR A 44 -4.46 8.37 2.95
C THR A 44 -4.27 7.36 4.09
N PRO A 45 -3.14 6.64 4.13
CA PRO A 45 -2.90 5.63 5.16
C PRO A 45 -2.50 6.20 6.53
N ASN A 46 -2.12 7.48 6.61
CA ASN A 46 -1.73 8.15 7.85
C ASN A 46 -1.73 9.67 7.71
N GLU A 47 -1.68 10.35 8.86
CA GLU A 47 -1.73 11.81 8.91
C GLU A 47 -0.53 12.51 8.24
N GLY A 48 0.67 11.90 8.30
CA GLY A 48 1.87 12.46 7.64
C GLY A 48 1.68 12.58 6.13
N LEU A 49 1.20 11.53 5.48
CA LEU A 49 0.85 11.55 4.06
C LEU A 49 -0.33 12.49 3.76
N SER A 50 -1.31 12.60 4.66
CA SER A 50 -2.39 13.59 4.50
C SER A 50 -1.85 15.03 4.40
N ARG A 51 -0.90 15.38 5.24
CA ARG A 51 -0.25 16.71 5.22
C ARG A 51 0.56 16.94 3.96
N GLN A 52 1.34 15.94 3.54
CA GLN A 52 2.10 15.99 2.28
C GLN A 52 1.16 16.21 1.09
N HIS A 53 0.09 15.44 0.96
CA HIS A 53 -0.89 15.63 -0.11
C HIS A 53 -1.53 17.01 -0.09
N LEU A 54 -1.79 17.59 1.09
CA LEU A 54 -2.33 18.93 1.18
C LEU A 54 -1.39 19.98 0.56
N GLU A 55 -0.09 19.87 0.84
CA GLU A 55 0.93 20.76 0.29
C GLU A 55 1.07 20.58 -1.23
N GLU A 56 1.15 19.33 -1.70
CA GLU A 56 1.31 19.00 -3.11
C GLU A 56 0.08 19.41 -3.94
N LEU A 57 -1.15 19.25 -3.41
CA LEU A 57 -2.37 19.71 -4.06
C LEU A 57 -2.36 21.22 -4.25
N LYS A 58 -1.97 21.97 -3.22
CA LYS A 58 -1.83 23.43 -3.30
C LYS A 58 -0.81 23.86 -4.36
N LEU A 59 0.34 23.20 -4.40
CA LEU A 59 1.38 23.42 -5.43
C LEU A 59 0.85 23.13 -6.84
N SER A 60 -0.09 22.19 -6.98
CA SER A 60 -0.74 21.86 -8.26
C SER A 60 -1.92 22.76 -8.62
N GLY A 61 -2.17 23.81 -7.83
CA GLY A 61 -3.21 24.82 -8.08
C GLY A 61 -4.62 24.36 -7.66
N PHE A 62 -4.72 23.54 -6.63
CA PHE A 62 -6.00 23.24 -5.99
C PHE A 62 -6.19 24.14 -4.77
N ASP A 63 -6.97 25.21 -4.91
CA ASP A 63 -7.17 26.20 -3.85
C ASP A 63 -8.13 25.70 -2.74
N PHE A 64 -9.04 24.79 -3.09
CA PHE A 64 -10.06 24.27 -2.18
C PHE A 64 -9.73 22.85 -1.74
N CYS A 65 -8.69 22.70 -0.92
CA CYS A 65 -8.29 21.43 -0.32
C CYS A 65 -7.92 21.60 1.15
N HIS A 66 -8.29 20.63 2.00
CA HIS A 66 -7.97 20.65 3.43
C HIS A 66 -8.00 19.27 4.07
N LEU A 67 -7.35 19.23 5.24
CA LEU A 67 -7.42 18.04 6.09
C LEU A 67 -8.80 17.96 6.75
N PHE A 68 -9.34 16.77 6.80
CA PHE A 68 -10.58 16.49 7.51
C PHE A 68 -10.48 16.90 8.99
N THR A 69 -11.48 17.65 9.45
CA THR A 69 -11.67 17.98 10.86
C THR A 69 -13.15 17.81 11.21
N LYS A 70 -13.46 17.10 12.30
CA LYS A 70 -14.81 16.73 12.71
C LYS A 70 -15.77 17.93 12.90
N ASN A 71 -15.24 19.09 13.25
CA ASN A 71 -16.03 20.29 13.59
C ASN A 71 -16.19 21.28 12.42
N ARG A 72 -15.81 20.87 11.22
CA ARG A 72 -15.97 21.73 10.04
C ARG A 72 -17.37 21.54 9.49
N GLY A 73 -18.11 22.61 9.33
CA GLY A 73 -19.44 22.60 8.71
C GLY A 73 -19.41 22.16 7.24
N ASP A 74 -20.58 22.16 6.59
CA ASP A 74 -20.73 21.72 5.20
C ASP A 74 -19.69 22.36 4.28
N LEU A 75 -18.98 21.48 3.56
CA LEU A 75 -17.98 21.90 2.60
C LEU A 75 -18.65 22.32 1.29
N PHE A 76 -18.08 23.33 0.65
CA PHE A 76 -18.53 23.72 -0.69
C PHE A 76 -18.31 22.58 -1.68
N LYS A 77 -19.23 22.41 -2.62
CA LYS A 77 -19.07 21.46 -3.73
C LYS A 77 -17.76 21.72 -4.46
N GLY A 78 -17.04 20.64 -4.77
CA GLY A 78 -15.73 20.72 -5.42
C GLY A 78 -14.53 20.85 -4.48
N THR A 79 -14.76 20.94 -3.17
CA THR A 79 -13.69 20.93 -2.19
C THR A 79 -13.11 19.52 -2.03
N ILE A 80 -11.77 19.42 -1.98
CA ILE A 80 -11.06 18.16 -1.73
C ILE A 80 -10.84 18.01 -0.24
N GLU A 81 -11.38 16.94 0.32
CA GLU A 81 -11.24 16.59 1.72
C GLU A 81 -10.24 15.43 1.88
N ILE A 82 -9.15 15.68 2.60
CA ILE A 82 -8.08 14.70 2.80
C ILE A 82 -8.28 14.03 4.15
N ILE A 83 -8.50 12.71 4.14
CA ILE A 83 -8.86 11.94 5.33
C ILE A 83 -7.84 10.84 5.55
N ASP A 84 -7.26 10.81 6.75
CA ASP A 84 -6.54 9.64 7.24
C ASP A 84 -7.55 8.52 7.52
N ILE A 85 -7.30 7.33 6.98
CA ILE A 85 -8.16 6.15 7.11
C ILE A 85 -8.49 5.79 8.56
N ASN A 86 -7.58 6.07 9.49
CA ASN A 86 -7.79 5.81 10.91
C ASN A 86 -8.86 6.73 11.54
N LYS A 87 -9.24 7.80 10.85
CA LYS A 87 -10.33 8.70 11.24
C LYS A 87 -11.70 8.23 10.76
N LEU A 88 -11.77 7.20 9.90
CA LEU A 88 -13.02 6.58 9.47
C LEU A 88 -13.40 5.45 10.42
N GLY A 89 -14.63 5.44 10.88
CA GLY A 89 -15.21 4.41 11.75
C GLY A 89 -16.52 3.87 11.20
N ASP A 90 -17.02 2.79 11.79
CA ASP A 90 -18.37 2.28 11.53
C ASP A 90 -19.39 3.10 12.33
N GLU A 91 -18.93 3.75 13.41
CA GLU A 91 -19.73 4.64 14.25
C GLU A 91 -18.98 5.96 14.53
N MET A 92 -19.73 6.99 14.91
CA MET A 92 -19.16 8.25 15.34
C MET A 92 -18.49 8.10 16.69
N GLY A 93 -17.19 8.34 16.77
CA GLY A 93 -16.39 8.35 18.01
C GLY A 93 -15.72 9.71 18.25
N ASP A 94 -14.96 9.85 19.34
CA ASP A 94 -14.29 11.11 19.67
C ASP A 94 -13.32 11.58 18.56
N LYS A 95 -12.64 10.64 17.92
CA LYS A 95 -11.65 10.89 16.86
C LYS A 95 -12.06 10.33 15.50
N THR A 96 -13.21 9.64 15.41
CA THR A 96 -13.68 8.97 14.19
C THR A 96 -14.98 9.58 13.70
N VAL A 97 -15.20 9.48 12.39
CA VAL A 97 -16.45 9.85 11.72
C VAL A 97 -17.02 8.62 11.05
N ALA A 98 -18.32 8.46 11.13
CA ALA A 98 -19.00 7.36 10.47
C ALA A 98 -18.90 7.50 8.94
N VAL A 99 -18.70 6.38 8.26
CA VAL A 99 -18.55 6.35 6.79
C VAL A 99 -19.82 6.85 6.11
N GLU A 100 -20.99 6.63 6.71
CA GLU A 100 -22.29 7.07 6.21
C GLU A 100 -22.38 8.60 6.08
N ALA A 101 -21.59 9.37 6.86
CA ALA A 101 -21.53 10.83 6.72
C ALA A 101 -21.00 11.28 5.34
N PHE A 102 -20.38 10.37 4.59
CA PHE A 102 -19.85 10.63 3.25
C PHE A 102 -20.68 10.00 2.14
N GLU A 103 -21.87 9.47 2.43
CA GLU A 103 -22.76 8.93 1.41
C GLU A 103 -23.14 10.00 0.38
N GLY A 104 -23.29 9.56 -0.87
CA GLY A 104 -23.64 10.42 -2.00
C GLY A 104 -22.82 10.11 -3.25
N ASN A 105 -22.93 10.97 -4.27
CA ASN A 105 -22.16 10.88 -5.50
C ASN A 105 -20.75 11.46 -5.27
N SER A 106 -19.88 10.66 -4.63
CA SER A 106 -18.54 11.09 -4.24
C SER A 106 -17.48 10.62 -5.23
N LEU A 107 -16.48 11.46 -5.48
CA LEU A 107 -15.22 11.05 -6.08
C LEU A 107 -14.25 10.66 -4.96
N VAL A 108 -13.83 9.41 -4.93
CA VAL A 108 -12.92 8.90 -3.90
C VAL A 108 -11.58 8.56 -4.54
N LEU A 109 -10.51 9.15 -4.01
CA LEU A 109 -9.14 8.83 -4.41
C LEU A 109 -8.48 8.10 -3.26
N VAL A 110 -7.85 6.96 -3.52
CA VAL A 110 -7.22 6.12 -2.49
C VAL A 110 -5.74 6.02 -2.78
N ASP A 111 -4.92 6.71 -2.00
CA ASP A 111 -3.48 6.53 -2.07
C ASP A 111 -3.05 5.35 -1.20
N GLU A 112 -2.06 4.59 -1.71
CA GLU A 112 -1.57 3.36 -1.09
C GLU A 112 -2.70 2.37 -0.77
N GLY A 113 -3.58 2.13 -1.73
CA GLY A 113 -4.77 1.29 -1.61
C GLY A 113 -4.55 -0.14 -1.10
N HIS A 114 -3.28 -0.56 -0.99
CA HIS A 114 -2.89 -1.84 -0.40
C HIS A 114 -2.81 -1.83 1.14
N ARG A 115 -2.73 -0.67 1.79
CA ARG A 115 -2.68 -0.57 3.24
C ARG A 115 -4.05 -0.84 3.87
N GLY A 116 -4.05 -1.45 5.04
CA GLY A 116 -5.27 -1.88 5.73
C GLY A 116 -5.44 -3.41 5.76
N THR A 117 -4.38 -4.18 5.58
CA THR A 117 -4.39 -5.64 5.41
C THR A 117 -4.21 -6.45 6.72
N GLY A 118 -4.31 -5.81 7.90
CA GLY A 118 -4.34 -6.49 9.21
C GLY A 118 -5.70 -7.14 9.51
N THR A 119 -5.94 -7.54 10.75
CA THR A 119 -7.26 -8.01 11.24
C THR A 119 -8.37 -6.98 11.03
N ALA A 120 -8.03 -5.69 10.90
CA ALA A 120 -8.91 -4.60 10.50
C ALA A 120 -9.10 -4.49 8.96
N ALA A 121 -8.47 -5.34 8.15
CA ALA A 121 -8.52 -5.24 6.68
C ALA A 121 -9.94 -5.41 6.11
N GLY A 122 -10.73 -6.27 6.70
CA GLY A 122 -12.13 -6.46 6.31
C GLY A 122 -12.94 -5.17 6.53
N ALA A 123 -12.80 -4.54 7.67
CA ALA A 123 -13.45 -3.29 7.99
C ALA A 123 -13.01 -2.15 7.07
N TRP A 124 -11.70 -2.07 6.78
CA TRP A 124 -11.16 -1.07 5.86
C TRP A 124 -11.73 -1.18 4.45
N MET A 125 -11.76 -2.40 3.89
CA MET A 125 -12.35 -2.67 2.58
C MET A 125 -13.85 -2.32 2.55
N SER A 126 -14.59 -2.71 3.59
CA SER A 126 -16.02 -2.40 3.71
C SER A 126 -16.28 -0.89 3.78
N ARG A 127 -15.48 -0.15 4.55
CA ARG A 127 -15.59 1.31 4.65
C ARG A 127 -15.30 1.99 3.32
N ARG A 128 -14.26 1.54 2.62
CA ARG A 128 -13.94 2.05 1.29
C ARG A 128 -15.06 1.77 0.28
N GLU A 129 -15.60 0.56 0.28
CA GLU A 129 -16.73 0.21 -0.58
C GLU A 129 -17.98 1.02 -0.27
N ALA A 130 -18.23 1.30 1.00
CA ALA A 130 -19.34 2.15 1.42
C ALA A 130 -19.18 3.61 0.91
N LEU A 131 -17.97 4.18 1.01
CA LEU A 131 -17.68 5.52 0.46
C LEU A 131 -17.91 5.62 -1.05
N VAL A 132 -17.69 4.54 -1.79
CA VAL A 132 -17.81 4.53 -3.27
C VAL A 132 -19.19 4.12 -3.74
N ARG A 133 -20.08 3.68 -2.84
CA ARG A 133 -21.37 3.06 -3.20
C ARG A 133 -22.21 3.92 -4.16
N GLY A 134 -22.24 5.22 -3.98
CA GLY A 134 -22.96 6.17 -4.84
C GLY A 134 -22.11 6.91 -5.86
N GLY A 135 -20.80 6.66 -5.91
CA GLY A 135 -19.84 7.46 -6.65
C GLY A 135 -18.84 6.65 -7.47
N PHE A 136 -17.64 7.19 -7.57
CA PHE A 136 -16.54 6.59 -8.34
C PHE A 136 -15.22 6.68 -7.57
N ALA A 137 -14.34 5.67 -7.74
CA ALA A 137 -13.02 5.66 -7.11
C ALA A 137 -11.87 5.55 -8.10
N PHE A 138 -10.79 6.27 -7.77
CA PHE A 138 -9.46 6.03 -8.29
C PHE A 138 -8.57 5.45 -7.18
N GLU A 139 -7.94 4.32 -7.43
CA GLU A 139 -7.05 3.65 -6.48
C GLU A 139 -5.62 3.63 -7.02
N TYR A 140 -4.67 4.04 -6.19
CA TYR A 140 -3.25 4.09 -6.55
C TYR A 140 -2.44 3.20 -5.60
N SER A 141 -1.59 2.34 -6.15
CA SER A 141 -0.69 1.52 -5.33
C SER A 141 0.47 0.99 -6.16
N ALA A 142 1.62 0.80 -5.51
CA ALA A 142 2.73 0.05 -6.07
C ALA A 142 2.54 -1.47 -5.93
N THR A 143 1.65 -1.94 -5.04
CA THR A 143 1.56 -3.34 -4.60
C THR A 143 0.15 -3.79 -4.27
N PHE A 144 -0.77 -3.79 -5.24
CA PHE A 144 -2.14 -4.29 -5.02
C PHE A 144 -2.20 -5.75 -4.51
N GLY A 145 -1.18 -6.56 -4.80
CA GLY A 145 -1.09 -7.91 -4.25
C GLY A 145 -1.05 -7.97 -2.71
N GLN A 146 -0.59 -6.92 -2.05
CA GLN A 146 -0.61 -6.84 -0.58
C GLN A 146 -2.02 -6.57 -0.04
N ALA A 147 -2.86 -5.85 -0.79
CA ALA A 147 -4.24 -5.56 -0.40
C ALA A 147 -5.10 -6.82 -0.25
N VAL A 148 -4.77 -7.88 -0.97
CA VAL A 148 -5.50 -9.15 -0.96
C VAL A 148 -4.79 -10.25 -0.17
N ALA A 149 -3.66 -9.95 0.49
CA ALA A 149 -2.82 -10.95 1.14
C ALA A 149 -3.51 -11.73 2.29
N LYS A 150 -4.57 -11.17 2.87
CA LYS A 150 -5.34 -11.77 3.97
C LYS A 150 -6.83 -11.47 3.77
N GLY A 151 -7.54 -12.26 3.00
CA GLY A 151 -8.97 -12.03 2.82
C GLY A 151 -9.69 -13.27 2.30
N LEU A 152 -11.00 -13.24 2.28
CA LEU A 152 -11.84 -14.37 1.80
C LEU A 152 -11.48 -14.78 0.37
N THR A 153 -11.07 -13.85 -0.48
CA THR A 153 -10.70 -14.14 -1.87
C THR A 153 -9.42 -14.94 -1.96
N VAL A 154 -8.42 -14.65 -1.09
CA VAL A 154 -7.19 -15.46 -1.01
C VAL A 154 -7.50 -16.85 -0.49
N LEU A 155 -8.32 -16.96 0.56
CA LEU A 155 -8.71 -18.26 1.12
C LEU A 155 -9.44 -19.12 0.07
N LYS A 156 -10.33 -18.53 -0.73
CA LYS A 156 -10.96 -19.24 -1.86
C LYS A 156 -9.94 -19.68 -2.91
N ALA A 157 -8.99 -18.83 -3.26
CA ALA A 157 -7.94 -19.16 -4.22
C ALA A 157 -7.02 -20.27 -3.69
N GLU A 158 -6.69 -20.25 -2.39
CA GLU A 158 -5.95 -21.33 -1.72
C GLU A 158 -6.73 -22.66 -1.76
N GLU A 159 -8.01 -22.61 -1.44
CA GLU A 159 -8.90 -23.80 -1.51
C GLU A 159 -8.98 -24.37 -2.93
N GLU A 160 -9.06 -23.52 -3.96
CA GLU A 160 -9.03 -23.96 -5.35
C GLU A 160 -7.70 -24.64 -5.72
N LEU A 161 -6.56 -24.11 -5.25
CA LEU A 161 -5.26 -24.75 -5.47
C LEU A 161 -5.17 -26.10 -4.75
N ILE A 162 -5.69 -26.20 -3.53
CA ILE A 162 -5.77 -27.46 -2.78
C ILE A 162 -6.64 -28.48 -3.54
N LYS A 163 -7.82 -28.07 -4.04
CA LYS A 163 -8.69 -28.94 -4.85
C LYS A 163 -8.00 -29.40 -6.14
N LYS A 164 -7.26 -28.52 -6.82
CA LYS A 164 -6.47 -28.88 -8.01
C LYS A 164 -5.39 -29.90 -7.68
N LYS A 165 -4.66 -29.71 -6.57
CA LYS A 165 -3.66 -30.69 -6.10
C LYS A 165 -4.31 -32.05 -5.77
N ALA A 166 -5.44 -32.03 -5.05
CA ALA A 166 -6.17 -33.25 -4.70
C ALA A 166 -6.69 -33.98 -5.93
N LYS A 167 -7.13 -33.25 -6.97
CA LYS A 167 -7.52 -33.87 -8.25
C LYS A 167 -6.34 -34.54 -8.95
N VAL A 168 -5.16 -33.93 -8.92
CA VAL A 168 -3.96 -34.50 -9.55
C VAL A 168 -3.43 -35.72 -8.77
N LEU A 169 -3.39 -35.65 -7.44
CA LEU A 169 -2.77 -36.69 -6.61
C LEU A 169 -3.74 -37.85 -6.29
N PHE A 170 -5.04 -37.57 -6.14
CA PHE A 170 -6.01 -38.52 -5.60
C PHE A 170 -7.27 -38.64 -6.47
N ASP A 171 -7.28 -38.06 -7.66
CA ASP A 171 -8.44 -38.01 -8.59
C ASP A 171 -9.76 -37.55 -7.95
N THR A 172 -9.70 -36.69 -6.94
CA THR A 172 -10.88 -36.17 -6.25
C THR A 172 -10.74 -34.65 -5.95
N THR A 173 -11.85 -33.94 -5.99
CA THR A 173 -11.94 -32.56 -5.51
C THR A 173 -12.64 -32.47 -4.16
N ASN A 174 -13.18 -33.59 -3.66
CA ASN A 174 -13.88 -33.65 -2.38
C ASN A 174 -12.89 -33.92 -1.24
N LEU A 175 -12.39 -32.83 -0.62
CA LEU A 175 -11.39 -32.87 0.46
C LEU A 175 -11.87 -33.62 1.71
N ARG A 176 -13.20 -33.81 1.89
CA ARG A 176 -13.77 -34.56 3.03
C ARG A 176 -13.56 -36.06 2.92
N ARG A 177 -13.29 -36.59 1.71
CA ARG A 177 -13.04 -38.00 1.47
C ARG A 177 -11.61 -38.44 1.69
N LEU A 178 -10.71 -37.47 1.91
CA LEU A 178 -9.30 -37.71 2.12
C LEU A 178 -9.00 -37.99 3.59
N ASP A 179 -8.13 -38.92 3.85
CA ASP A 179 -7.59 -39.17 5.18
C ASP A 179 -6.55 -38.08 5.58
N ASP A 180 -6.06 -38.15 6.82
CA ASP A 180 -5.18 -37.10 7.34
C ASP A 180 -3.79 -37.14 6.71
N ALA A 181 -3.28 -38.31 6.32
CA ALA A 181 -2.02 -38.44 5.62
C ALA A 181 -2.10 -37.85 4.21
N GLN A 182 -3.19 -38.06 3.51
CA GLN A 182 -3.48 -37.44 2.20
C GLN A 182 -3.63 -35.92 2.30
N LYS A 183 -4.31 -35.43 3.36
CA LYS A 183 -4.45 -33.98 3.60
C LYS A 183 -3.10 -33.29 3.88
N GLN A 184 -2.17 -33.95 4.59
CA GLN A 184 -0.83 -33.43 4.79
C GLN A 184 -0.06 -33.22 3.48
N GLN A 185 -0.24 -34.08 2.49
CA GLN A 185 0.37 -33.93 1.17
C GLN A 185 -0.19 -32.76 0.36
N LEU A 186 -1.36 -32.23 0.74
CA LEU A 186 -1.98 -31.06 0.11
C LEU A 186 -1.54 -29.73 0.70
N THR A 187 -0.58 -29.74 1.64
CA THR A 187 -0.06 -28.50 2.24
C THR A 187 0.48 -27.57 1.15
N LEU A 188 0.07 -26.31 1.21
CA LEU A 188 0.49 -25.29 0.26
C LEU A 188 1.92 -24.82 0.55
N THR A 189 2.74 -24.84 -0.47
CA THR A 189 4.10 -24.27 -0.44
C THR A 189 4.06 -22.75 -0.47
N GLY A 190 5.20 -22.09 -0.20
CA GLY A 190 5.33 -20.65 -0.33
C GLY A 190 4.99 -20.14 -1.76
N GLU A 191 5.33 -20.95 -2.77
CA GLU A 191 4.98 -20.66 -4.17
C GLU A 191 3.48 -20.77 -4.43
N ASP A 192 2.82 -21.78 -3.89
CA ASP A 192 1.36 -21.94 -4.02
C ASP A 192 0.63 -20.75 -3.38
N LYS A 193 1.06 -20.32 -2.19
CA LYS A 193 0.48 -19.15 -1.51
C LYS A 193 0.70 -17.87 -2.33
N ARG A 194 1.84 -17.73 -3.00
CA ARG A 194 2.07 -16.61 -3.92
C ARG A 194 1.14 -16.67 -5.14
N LYS A 195 0.93 -17.87 -5.72
CA LYS A 195 -0.03 -18.09 -6.81
C LYS A 195 -1.46 -17.75 -6.37
N ALA A 196 -1.88 -18.18 -5.17
CA ALA A 196 -3.19 -17.85 -4.62
C ALA A 196 -3.41 -16.33 -4.48
N ARG A 197 -2.41 -15.60 -3.98
CA ARG A 197 -2.48 -14.12 -3.91
C ARG A 197 -2.59 -13.48 -5.29
N THR A 198 -1.84 -13.97 -6.27
CA THR A 198 -1.94 -13.47 -7.66
C THR A 198 -3.34 -13.72 -8.24
N MET A 199 -3.92 -14.90 -8.02
CA MET A 199 -5.29 -15.22 -8.45
C MET A 199 -6.31 -14.28 -7.79
N ALA A 200 -6.21 -14.09 -6.48
CA ALA A 200 -7.09 -13.19 -5.73
C ALA A 200 -6.94 -11.72 -6.18
N THR A 201 -5.72 -11.27 -6.44
CA THR A 201 -5.49 -9.92 -6.99
C THR A 201 -6.15 -9.76 -8.35
N ARG A 202 -6.03 -10.75 -9.22
CA ARG A 202 -6.69 -10.74 -10.53
C ARG A 202 -8.21 -10.73 -10.41
N GLU A 203 -8.78 -11.50 -9.49
CA GLU A 203 -10.23 -11.52 -9.29
C GLU A 203 -10.76 -10.14 -8.87
N ILE A 204 -10.08 -9.47 -7.94
CA ILE A 204 -10.53 -8.19 -7.38
C ILE A 204 -10.21 -7.01 -8.31
N TYR A 205 -9.05 -7.03 -8.96
CA TYR A 205 -8.51 -5.87 -9.65
C TYR A 205 -8.39 -6.00 -11.17
N ALA A 206 -8.44 -7.20 -11.77
CA ALA A 206 -8.18 -7.39 -13.20
C ALA A 206 -9.06 -6.54 -14.13
N LYS A 207 -10.31 -6.29 -13.70
CA LYS A 207 -11.26 -5.42 -14.43
C LYS A 207 -11.13 -3.93 -14.07
N SER A 208 -10.33 -3.61 -13.07
CA SER A 208 -10.20 -2.25 -12.53
C SER A 208 -8.84 -1.64 -12.83
N ILE A 209 -7.78 -2.45 -13.02
CA ILE A 209 -6.45 -1.95 -13.38
C ILE A 209 -6.50 -1.46 -14.83
N LEU A 210 -6.43 -0.14 -14.97
CA LEU A 210 -6.39 0.53 -16.26
C LEU A 210 -4.96 0.77 -16.74
N PHE A 211 -4.03 0.93 -15.80
CA PHE A 211 -2.66 1.31 -16.08
C PHE A 211 -1.71 0.54 -15.17
N ASP A 212 -0.71 -0.09 -15.75
CA ASP A 212 0.33 -0.84 -15.06
C ASP A 212 1.70 -0.24 -15.39
N TYR A 213 2.22 0.55 -14.49
CA TYR A 213 3.61 1.02 -14.47
C TYR A 213 4.27 0.53 -13.18
N SER A 214 4.22 -0.79 -12.99
CA SER A 214 4.84 -1.49 -11.86
C SER A 214 6.36 -1.33 -11.87
N TYR A 215 7.01 -1.74 -10.78
CA TYR A 215 8.46 -1.60 -10.65
C TYR A 215 9.25 -2.24 -11.81
N LYS A 216 8.71 -3.27 -12.44
CA LYS A 216 9.33 -3.91 -13.61
C LYS A 216 9.52 -2.90 -14.75
N PHE A 217 8.46 -2.24 -15.17
CA PHE A 217 8.50 -1.26 -16.26
C PHE A 217 9.30 -0.01 -15.87
N PHE A 218 9.13 0.45 -14.64
CA PHE A 218 9.89 1.57 -14.09
C PHE A 218 11.40 1.28 -14.07
N TYR A 219 11.80 0.04 -13.80
CA TYR A 219 13.19 -0.39 -13.84
C TYR A 219 13.71 -0.53 -15.28
N GLU A 220 12.92 -1.14 -16.19
CA GLU A 220 13.25 -1.29 -17.61
C GLU A 220 13.47 0.07 -18.28
N ASP A 221 12.71 1.09 -17.88
CA ASP A 221 12.87 2.49 -18.37
C ASP A 221 14.07 3.21 -17.75
N GLY A 222 14.84 2.58 -16.87
CA GLY A 222 16.06 3.14 -16.27
C GLY A 222 15.84 4.00 -15.02
N TYR A 223 14.62 4.10 -14.50
CA TYR A 223 14.32 4.87 -13.28
C TYR A 223 14.43 4.05 -12.00
N GLY A 224 14.46 2.72 -12.10
CA GLY A 224 14.59 1.82 -10.97
C GLY A 224 15.98 1.87 -10.35
N LYS A 225 16.04 1.58 -9.05
CA LYS A 225 17.31 1.42 -8.31
C LYS A 225 17.63 -0.06 -8.16
N GLU A 226 18.89 -0.39 -8.33
CA GLU A 226 19.37 -1.71 -7.93
C GLU A 226 19.30 -1.85 -6.42
N SER A 227 18.92 -3.03 -5.96
CA SER A 227 18.91 -3.37 -4.54
C SER A 227 19.69 -4.65 -4.32
N LEU A 228 20.56 -4.63 -3.32
CA LEU A 228 21.27 -5.82 -2.85
C LEU A 228 20.65 -6.24 -1.51
N ILE A 229 20.08 -7.44 -1.49
CA ILE A 229 19.54 -8.02 -0.25
C ILE A 229 20.60 -8.97 0.30
N LEU A 230 21.17 -8.59 1.44
CA LEU A 230 22.10 -9.43 2.18
C LEU A 230 21.33 -10.12 3.31
N ASN A 231 21.11 -11.42 3.16
CA ASN A 231 20.53 -12.25 4.20
C ASN A 231 21.58 -13.22 4.72
N LEU A 232 21.67 -13.36 6.02
CA LEU A 232 22.37 -14.48 6.63
C LEU A 232 21.51 -15.73 6.46
N LYS A 233 22.04 -16.78 5.86
CA LYS A 233 21.35 -18.06 5.70
C LYS A 233 21.33 -18.78 7.04
N ASP A 234 20.14 -19.22 7.45
CA ASP A 234 19.91 -20.19 8.53
C ASP A 234 20.54 -19.83 9.89
N GLU A 235 20.82 -18.56 10.15
CA GLU A 235 21.41 -18.12 11.39
C GLU A 235 20.36 -17.58 12.36
N ASP A 236 20.51 -18.01 13.60
CA ASP A 236 19.66 -17.58 14.69
C ASP A 236 20.10 -16.19 15.18
N TYR A 237 19.39 -15.15 14.76
CA TYR A 237 19.62 -13.76 15.18
C TYR A 237 19.41 -13.52 16.69
N THR A 238 18.92 -14.51 17.41
CA THR A 238 18.78 -14.44 18.86
C THR A 238 20.13 -14.61 19.57
N GLN A 239 21.16 -15.14 18.88
CA GLN A 239 22.50 -15.22 19.45
C GLN A 239 23.19 -13.84 19.37
N GLU A 240 23.64 -13.35 20.51
CA GLU A 240 24.23 -12.01 20.64
C GLU A 240 25.43 -11.79 19.71
N ASP A 241 26.29 -12.80 19.56
CA ASP A 241 27.49 -12.71 18.69
C ASP A 241 27.11 -12.61 17.22
N THR A 242 26.11 -13.36 16.76
CA THR A 242 25.60 -13.29 15.38
C THR A 242 24.97 -11.94 15.09
N ALA A 243 24.19 -11.43 16.00
CA ALA A 243 23.59 -10.10 15.88
C ALA A 243 24.66 -8.99 15.80
N ARG A 244 25.69 -9.07 16.64
CA ARG A 244 26.83 -8.12 16.62
C ARG A 244 27.59 -8.16 15.31
N GLN A 245 27.88 -9.35 14.77
CA GLN A 245 28.54 -9.52 13.47
C GLN A 245 27.69 -8.90 12.35
N TYR A 246 26.40 -9.13 12.35
CA TYR A 246 25.47 -8.57 11.37
C TYR A 246 25.43 -7.06 11.44
N PHE A 247 25.27 -6.47 12.63
CA PHE A 247 25.28 -5.02 12.80
C PHE A 247 26.60 -4.40 12.41
N THR A 248 27.72 -5.08 12.70
CA THR A 248 29.06 -4.63 12.28
C THR A 248 29.17 -4.61 10.75
N ALA A 249 28.71 -5.66 10.05
CA ALA A 249 28.70 -5.71 8.60
C ALA A 249 27.84 -4.59 7.99
N CYS A 250 26.66 -4.35 8.54
CA CYS A 250 25.79 -3.26 8.13
C CYS A 250 26.45 -1.89 8.33
N LEU A 251 27.09 -1.67 9.47
CA LEU A 251 27.79 -0.43 9.80
C LEU A 251 28.95 -0.18 8.84
N LEU A 252 29.76 -1.19 8.57
CA LEU A 252 30.87 -1.09 7.61
C LEU A 252 30.39 -0.78 6.20
N SER A 253 29.33 -1.44 5.76
CA SER A 253 28.69 -1.17 4.48
C SER A 253 28.18 0.28 4.40
N PHE A 254 27.55 0.77 5.46
CA PHE A 254 27.09 2.16 5.54
C PHE A 254 28.26 3.16 5.50
N TYR A 255 29.34 2.91 6.25
CA TYR A 255 30.54 3.75 6.18
C TYR A 255 31.19 3.75 4.81
N GLN A 256 31.21 2.62 4.13
CA GLN A 256 31.69 2.54 2.75
C GLN A 256 30.86 3.44 1.82
N GLN A 257 29.54 3.42 1.92
CA GLN A 257 28.65 4.29 1.14
C GLN A 257 28.88 5.78 1.48
N GLN A 258 29.03 6.11 2.76
CA GLN A 258 29.36 7.45 3.21
C GLN A 258 30.70 7.93 2.63
N TYR A 259 31.72 7.09 2.68
CA TYR A 259 33.04 7.40 2.13
C TYR A 259 32.98 7.63 0.62
N LEU A 260 32.32 6.76 -0.12
CA LEU A 260 32.13 6.90 -1.57
C LEU A 260 31.38 8.19 -1.92
N TRP A 261 30.36 8.55 -1.17
CA TRP A 261 29.63 9.80 -1.36
C TRP A 261 30.50 11.02 -1.09
N LEU A 262 31.26 11.02 0.01
CA LEU A 262 32.13 12.14 0.36
C LEU A 262 33.27 12.35 -0.66
N THR A 263 33.89 11.26 -1.10
CA THR A 263 35.03 11.31 -2.02
C THR A 263 34.66 11.60 -3.47
N ASN A 264 33.41 11.37 -3.87
CA ASN A 264 32.92 11.59 -5.24
C ASN A 264 31.82 12.66 -5.32
N ARG A 265 31.70 13.51 -4.30
CA ARG A 265 30.61 14.48 -4.20
C ARG A 265 30.46 15.33 -5.46
N ASP A 266 31.56 15.81 -6.02
CA ASP A 266 31.56 16.67 -7.21
C ASP A 266 30.99 15.94 -8.45
N LYS A 267 31.24 14.61 -8.57
CA LYS A 267 30.72 13.80 -9.65
C LYS A 267 29.25 13.41 -9.47
N LEU A 268 28.78 13.43 -8.22
CA LEU A 268 27.42 13.01 -7.86
C LEU A 268 26.43 14.18 -7.87
N THR A 269 26.91 15.41 -7.92
CA THR A 269 26.07 16.62 -7.93
C THR A 269 25.10 16.64 -9.10
N ASP A 270 25.56 16.22 -10.28
CA ASP A 270 24.73 16.20 -11.49
C ASP A 270 23.54 15.21 -11.42
N PHE A 271 23.61 14.25 -10.51
CA PHE A 271 22.56 13.24 -10.29
C PHE A 271 21.64 13.57 -9.12
N ASN A 272 21.79 14.72 -8.47
CA ASN A 272 21.04 15.12 -7.27
C ASN A 272 21.00 14.03 -6.18
N LEU A 273 22.13 13.32 -6.01
CA LEU A 273 22.25 12.27 -5.02
C LEU A 273 22.53 12.84 -3.63
N GLU A 274 21.60 12.59 -2.73
CA GLU A 274 21.71 12.99 -1.33
C GLU A 274 22.64 12.06 -0.54
N LYS A 275 23.06 12.54 0.62
CA LYS A 275 23.87 11.78 1.55
C LYS A 275 23.21 10.45 1.92
N PRO A 276 23.95 9.31 1.89
CA PRO A 276 23.41 8.03 2.30
C PRO A 276 22.79 8.06 3.70
N LEU A 277 21.61 7.47 3.84
CA LEU A 277 20.88 7.35 5.08
C LEU A 277 20.81 5.88 5.49
N TRP A 278 21.11 5.61 6.76
CA TRP A 278 20.89 4.30 7.36
C TRP A 278 19.56 4.27 8.09
N VAL A 279 18.66 3.38 7.67
CA VAL A 279 17.33 3.24 8.25
C VAL A 279 17.21 1.89 8.94
N PHE A 280 16.88 1.91 10.23
CA PHE A 280 16.57 0.71 10.99
C PHE A 280 15.06 0.48 11.03
N VAL A 281 14.64 -0.72 10.71
CA VAL A 281 13.24 -1.15 10.78
C VAL A 281 13.16 -2.36 11.68
N GLY A 282 12.57 -2.20 12.85
CA GLY A 282 12.35 -3.28 13.83
C GLY A 282 10.88 -3.68 13.90
N ASN A 283 10.61 -4.86 14.46
CA ASN A 283 9.25 -5.35 14.69
C ASN A 283 8.56 -4.59 15.83
N THR A 284 9.33 -4.19 16.85
CA THR A 284 8.84 -3.44 18.00
C THR A 284 9.66 -2.18 18.21
N VAL A 285 8.98 -1.05 18.43
CA VAL A 285 9.60 0.26 18.65
C VAL A 285 9.80 0.55 20.14
N SER A 286 8.98 -0.04 20.99
CA SER A 286 8.96 0.20 22.45
C SER A 286 8.99 -1.10 23.24
N GLY A 287 9.64 -1.08 24.40
CA GLY A 287 9.82 -2.23 25.30
C GLY A 287 11.29 -2.57 25.52
N GLU A 288 11.58 -3.35 26.54
CA GLU A 288 12.94 -3.76 26.89
C GLU A 288 13.62 -4.63 25.81
N ASP A 289 12.82 -5.37 25.04
CA ASP A 289 13.24 -6.24 23.92
C ASP A 289 13.09 -5.57 22.55
N SER A 290 13.11 -4.24 22.50
CA SER A 290 13.00 -3.50 21.23
C SER A 290 14.24 -3.73 20.37
N ASP A 291 14.03 -4.12 19.08
CA ASP A 291 15.11 -4.24 18.08
C ASP A 291 15.91 -2.94 17.97
N ILE A 292 15.25 -1.78 18.09
CA ILE A 292 15.89 -0.46 18.03
C ILE A 292 16.81 -0.23 19.23
N LEU A 293 16.40 -0.65 20.45
CA LEU A 293 17.25 -0.56 21.62
C LEU A 293 18.49 -1.44 21.50
N ASN A 294 18.37 -2.62 20.92
CA ASN A 294 19.51 -3.50 20.70
C ASN A 294 20.53 -2.88 19.73
N VAL A 295 20.05 -2.23 18.67
CA VAL A 295 20.94 -1.47 17.76
C VAL A 295 21.59 -0.29 18.47
N LEU A 296 20.83 0.49 19.27
CA LEU A 296 21.38 1.63 20.01
C LEU A 296 22.41 1.21 21.06
N LYS A 297 22.24 0.04 21.70
CA LYS A 297 23.24 -0.51 22.64
C LYS A 297 24.50 -0.98 21.91
N PHE A 298 24.37 -1.40 20.67
CA PHE A 298 25.49 -1.81 19.83
C PHE A 298 26.31 -0.61 19.33
N LEU A 299 25.68 0.49 18.92
CA LEU A 299 26.33 1.73 18.46
C LEU A 299 27.02 2.47 19.58
#